data_61c93fb670ef8799b6fc7d94e5459954
#
_entry.id   61c93fb670ef8799b6fc7d94e5459954
#
_cell.length_a   1.000
_cell.length_b   1.000
_cell.length_c   1.000
_cell.angle_alpha   90.00
_cell.angle_beta   90.00
_cell.angle_gamma   90.00
#
_symmetry.space_group_name_H-M   'P 1'
#
loop_
_entity.id
_entity.type
_entity.pdbx_description
1 polymer ?
#
loop_
_entity_poly.entity_id
_entity_poly.type
_entity_poly.pdbx_seq_one_letter_code
_entity_poly.pdbx_strand_id
1 'polypeptide(L)'
;MIAWGRITQLRSEIGEDDFSEVVALFLEEVDGVIDRLRITSDPATMAADLHFLKGSALNLGFAAFADLCEQGEALAETGRAGQVPVADVIRCYDASRTEFLAGL
;
A
#
# COMPACT_ATOMS: atom_id res chain seq x y z
N MET A 1 5.57 -1.99 -11.91
CA MET A 1 4.59 -1.73 -10.86
C MET A 1 4.68 -2.73 -9.71
N ILE A 2 4.69 -4.02 -9.99
CA ILE A 2 4.86 -5.06 -8.96
C ILE A 2 6.27 -5.61 -9.00
N ALA A 3 6.95 -5.60 -7.85
CA ALA A 3 8.30 -6.18 -7.70
C ALA A 3 8.15 -7.68 -7.41
N TRP A 4 7.97 -8.48 -8.46
CA TRP A 4 7.72 -9.92 -8.35
C TRP A 4 8.85 -10.67 -7.66
N GLY A 5 10.09 -10.17 -7.76
CA GLY A 5 11.23 -10.72 -7.02
C GLY A 5 11.04 -10.66 -5.51
N ARG A 6 10.43 -9.59 -4.99
CA ARG A 6 10.11 -9.47 -3.57
C ARG A 6 9.04 -10.48 -3.15
N ILE A 7 8.05 -10.72 -4.00
CA ILE A 7 6.99 -11.69 -3.74
C ILE A 7 7.56 -13.10 -3.72
N THR A 8 8.42 -13.43 -4.68
CA THR A 8 9.12 -14.72 -4.72
C THR A 8 9.97 -14.94 -3.47
N GLN A 9 10.70 -13.91 -3.04
CA GLN A 9 11.50 -13.95 -1.81
C GLN A 9 10.64 -14.21 -0.59
N LEU A 10 9.55 -13.48 -0.42
CA LEU A 10 8.64 -13.63 0.71
C LEU A 10 8.03 -15.02 0.75
N ARG A 11 7.57 -15.51 -0.40
CA ARG A 11 7.03 -16.87 -0.54
C ARG A 11 8.05 -17.93 -0.13
N SER A 12 9.30 -17.75 -0.54
CA SER A 12 10.40 -18.66 -0.19
C SER A 12 10.72 -18.64 1.30
N GLU A 13 10.66 -17.47 1.94
CA GLU A 13 11.00 -17.32 3.36
C GLU A 13 9.95 -17.91 4.29
N ILE A 14 8.66 -17.79 3.96
CA ILE A 14 7.57 -18.18 4.87
C ILE A 14 6.79 -19.42 4.42
N GLY A 15 7.03 -19.94 3.22
CA GLY A 15 6.33 -21.10 2.68
C GLY A 15 4.98 -20.77 2.05
N GLU A 16 4.49 -21.65 1.17
CA GLU A 16 3.27 -21.42 0.38
C GLU A 16 2.01 -21.27 1.23
N ASP A 17 1.85 -22.11 2.26
CA ASP A 17 0.65 -22.09 3.09
C ASP A 17 0.57 -20.79 3.90
N ASP A 18 1.68 -20.41 4.54
CA ASP A 18 1.74 -19.19 5.33
C ASP A 18 1.72 -17.95 4.43
N PHE A 19 2.27 -18.04 3.23
CA PHE A 19 2.24 -16.93 2.26
C PHE A 19 0.82 -16.50 1.95
N SER A 20 -0.09 -17.46 1.69
CA SER A 20 -1.48 -17.15 1.40
C SER A 20 -2.17 -16.43 2.56
N GLU A 21 -1.92 -16.86 3.79
CA GLU A 21 -2.47 -16.22 4.99
C GLU A 21 -1.91 -14.83 5.20
N VAL A 22 -0.60 -14.64 5.03
CA VAL A 22 0.06 -13.36 5.19
C VAL A 22 -0.45 -12.35 4.15
N VAL A 23 -0.59 -12.77 2.89
CA VAL A 23 -1.15 -11.92 1.83
C VAL A 23 -2.57 -11.49 2.18
N ALA A 24 -3.42 -12.42 2.62
CA ALA A 24 -4.79 -12.10 2.98
C ALA A 24 -4.86 -11.07 4.11
N LEU A 25 -4.01 -11.21 5.14
CA LEU A 25 -3.94 -10.26 6.24
C LEU A 25 -3.47 -8.88 5.80
N PHE A 26 -2.41 -8.80 4.99
CA PHE A 26 -1.92 -7.53 4.47
C PHE A 26 -2.97 -6.82 3.63
N LEU A 27 -3.64 -7.54 2.74
CA LEU A 27 -4.67 -6.94 1.89
C LEU A 27 -5.87 -6.46 2.72
N GLU A 28 -6.29 -7.22 3.72
CA GLU A 28 -7.37 -6.83 4.61
C GLU A 28 -7.06 -5.52 5.34
N GLU A 29 -5.87 -5.40 5.92
CA GLU A 29 -5.46 -4.21 6.64
C GLU A 29 -5.31 -3.00 5.72
N VAL A 30 -4.68 -3.18 4.57
CA VAL A 30 -4.49 -2.11 3.59
C VAL A 30 -5.83 -1.68 2.99
N ASP A 31 -6.69 -2.64 2.64
CA ASP A 31 -8.03 -2.36 2.12
C ASP A 31 -8.83 -1.50 3.13
N GLY A 32 -8.71 -1.79 4.42
CA GLY A 32 -9.37 -1.00 5.46
C GLY A 32 -8.92 0.45 5.50
N VAL A 33 -7.62 0.71 5.39
CA VAL A 33 -7.08 2.08 5.34
C VAL A 33 -7.50 2.78 4.05
N ILE A 34 -7.41 2.11 2.91
CA ILE A 34 -7.80 2.67 1.62
C ILE A 34 -9.30 3.00 1.60
N ASP A 35 -10.15 2.13 2.12
CA ASP A 35 -11.59 2.37 2.19
C ASP A 35 -11.91 3.60 3.05
N ARG A 36 -11.19 3.77 4.16
CA ARG A 36 -11.34 4.97 4.98
C ARG A 36 -10.92 6.23 4.21
N LEU A 37 -9.84 6.18 3.45
CA LEU A 37 -9.38 7.30 2.62
C LEU A 37 -10.36 7.63 1.50
N ARG A 38 -11.10 6.65 0.96
CA ARG A 38 -12.14 6.88 -0.05
C ARG A 38 -13.27 7.75 0.50
N ILE A 39 -13.57 7.59 1.79
CA ILE A 39 -14.67 8.28 2.44
C ILE A 39 -14.23 9.67 2.91
N THR A 40 -13.09 9.75 3.57
CA THR A 40 -12.63 10.99 4.17
C THR A 40 -11.10 11.04 4.24
N SER A 41 -10.52 12.20 3.94
CA SER A 41 -9.09 12.43 4.07
C SER A 41 -8.86 13.34 5.27
N ASP A 42 -8.47 12.75 6.40
CA ASP A 42 -8.23 13.49 7.64
C ASP A 42 -6.76 13.95 7.68
N PRO A 43 -6.50 15.28 7.66
CA PRO A 43 -5.13 15.79 7.74
C PRO A 43 -4.38 15.32 8.98
N ALA A 44 -5.08 15.09 10.08
CA ALA A 44 -4.46 14.70 11.35
C ALA A 44 -3.87 13.28 11.31
N THR A 45 -4.43 12.39 10.48
CA THR A 45 -3.98 11.00 10.39
C THR A 45 -3.24 10.68 9.09
N MET A 46 -3.19 11.62 8.15
CA MET A 46 -2.68 11.39 6.81
C MET A 46 -1.25 10.85 6.79
N ALA A 47 -0.34 11.48 7.53
CA ALA A 47 1.07 11.05 7.56
C ALA A 47 1.20 9.62 8.10
N ALA A 48 0.50 9.29 9.18
CA ALA A 48 0.52 7.97 9.78
C ALA A 48 -0.08 6.91 8.84
N ASP A 49 -1.18 7.23 8.19
CA ASP A 49 -1.83 6.33 7.23
C ASP A 49 -0.91 6.02 6.05
N LEU A 50 -0.28 7.05 5.46
CA LEU A 50 0.63 6.87 4.33
C LEU A 50 1.90 6.14 4.74
N HIS A 51 2.39 6.35 5.96
CA HIS A 51 3.54 5.59 6.48
C HIS A 51 3.21 4.10 6.58
N PHE A 52 2.06 3.77 7.13
CA PHE A 52 1.57 2.39 7.22
C PHE A 52 1.44 1.76 5.82
N LEU A 53 0.80 2.47 4.89
CA LEU A 53 0.60 1.99 3.52
C LEU A 53 1.93 1.76 2.81
N LYS A 54 2.89 2.65 2.99
CA LYS A 54 4.23 2.52 2.41
C LYS A 54 4.92 1.25 2.90
N GLY A 55 4.91 1.01 4.20
CA GLY A 55 5.53 -0.18 4.78
C GLY A 55 4.91 -1.47 4.26
N SER A 56 3.57 -1.52 4.19
CA SER A 56 2.85 -2.67 3.65
C SER A 56 3.13 -2.87 2.16
N ALA A 57 3.19 -1.78 1.39
CA ALA A 57 3.49 -1.82 -0.04
C ALA A 57 4.89 -2.39 -0.30
N LEU A 58 5.88 -1.98 0.49
CA LEU A 58 7.24 -2.52 0.36
C LEU A 58 7.30 -4.01 0.66
N ASN A 59 6.56 -4.46 1.66
CA ASN A 59 6.49 -5.89 2.00
C ASN A 59 5.82 -6.71 0.90
N LEU A 60 4.78 -6.19 0.26
CA LEU A 60 4.05 -6.89 -0.81
C LEU A 60 4.64 -6.67 -2.20
N GLY A 61 5.70 -5.86 -2.33
CA GLY A 61 6.31 -5.56 -3.62
C GLY A 61 5.49 -4.62 -4.51
N PHE A 62 4.61 -3.81 -3.93
CA PHE A 62 3.82 -2.80 -4.66
C PHE A 62 4.67 -1.54 -4.85
N ALA A 63 5.65 -1.60 -5.75
CA ALA A 63 6.70 -0.58 -5.89
C ALA A 63 6.16 0.80 -6.23
N ALA A 64 5.30 0.92 -7.24
CA ALA A 64 4.75 2.21 -7.64
C ALA A 64 3.86 2.81 -6.55
N PHE A 65 3.07 1.99 -5.89
CA PHE A 65 2.23 2.42 -4.78
C PHE A 65 3.06 2.89 -3.59
N ALA A 66 4.15 2.17 -3.27
CA ALA A 66 5.08 2.57 -2.22
C ALA A 66 5.67 3.96 -2.48
N ASP A 67 6.07 4.25 -3.72
CA ASP A 67 6.62 5.54 -4.10
C ASP A 67 5.62 6.67 -3.91
N LEU A 68 4.37 6.47 -4.31
CA LEU A 68 3.31 7.47 -4.12
C LEU A 68 3.01 7.70 -2.64
N CYS A 69 3.00 6.64 -1.84
CA CYS A 69 2.80 6.77 -0.40
C CYS A 69 3.94 7.55 0.25
N GLU A 70 5.19 7.32 -0.16
CA GLU A 70 6.35 8.04 0.35
C GLU A 70 6.26 9.53 0.04
N GLN A 71 5.91 9.89 -1.20
CA GLN A 71 5.73 11.28 -1.60
C GLN A 71 4.61 11.95 -0.81
N GLY A 72 3.49 11.25 -0.64
CA GLY A 72 2.35 11.77 0.13
C GLY A 72 2.69 11.93 1.61
N GLU A 73 3.41 10.99 2.18
CA GLU A 73 3.87 11.06 3.58
C GLU A 73 4.73 12.29 3.81
N ALA A 74 5.68 12.56 2.90
CA ALA A 74 6.56 13.73 2.98
C ALA A 74 5.76 15.03 2.96
N LEU A 75 4.74 15.13 2.11
CA LEU A 75 3.84 16.29 2.06
C LEU A 75 3.07 16.46 3.36
N ALA A 76 2.50 15.38 3.88
CA ALA A 76 1.72 15.41 5.11
C ALA A 76 2.57 15.81 6.32
N GLU A 77 3.80 15.31 6.40
CA GLU A 77 4.74 15.63 7.48
C GLU A 77 5.19 17.08 7.49
N THR A 78 5.16 17.74 6.34
CA THR A 78 5.55 19.15 6.21
C THR A 78 4.36 20.10 6.25
N GLY A 79 3.22 19.66 6.75
CA GLY A 79 2.02 20.50 6.89
C GLY A 79 1.25 20.69 5.57
N ARG A 80 1.48 19.84 4.58
CA ARG A 80 0.86 19.92 3.25
C ARG A 80 -0.09 18.76 2.97
N ALA A 81 -0.78 18.27 4.00
CA ALA A 81 -1.70 17.14 3.87
C ALA A 81 -2.77 17.38 2.78
N GLY A 82 -3.22 18.64 2.60
CA GLY A 82 -4.17 18.98 1.55
C GLY A 82 -3.64 18.86 0.13
N GLN A 83 -2.33 18.73 -0.04
CA GLN A 83 -1.68 18.56 -1.36
C GLN A 83 -1.41 17.10 -1.70
N VAL A 84 -1.68 16.17 -0.78
CA VAL A 84 -1.53 14.74 -1.05
C VAL A 84 -2.53 14.32 -2.13
N PRO A 85 -2.07 13.70 -3.24
CA PRO A 85 -2.97 13.29 -4.32
C PRO A 85 -3.67 11.97 -3.96
N VAL A 86 -4.60 12.02 -3.01
CA VAL A 86 -5.29 10.86 -2.45
C VAL A 86 -5.97 10.02 -3.54
N ALA A 87 -6.61 10.66 -4.51
CA ALA A 87 -7.26 9.93 -5.60
C ALA A 87 -6.26 9.12 -6.44
N ASP A 88 -5.07 9.67 -6.67
CA ASP A 88 -4.01 8.95 -7.40
C ASP A 88 -3.44 7.80 -6.58
N VAL A 89 -3.27 7.99 -5.27
CA VAL A 89 -2.83 6.94 -4.35
C VAL A 89 -3.81 5.77 -4.39
N ILE A 90 -5.10 6.04 -4.30
CA ILE A 90 -6.16 5.02 -4.33
C ILE A 90 -6.18 4.29 -5.68
N ARG A 91 -6.12 5.04 -6.80
CA ARG A 91 -6.10 4.42 -8.15
C ARG A 91 -4.89 3.53 -8.34
N CYS A 92 -3.72 3.97 -7.87
CA CYS A 92 -2.49 3.17 -7.95
C CYS A 92 -2.62 1.89 -7.13
N TYR A 93 -3.20 1.97 -5.94
CA TYR A 93 -3.44 0.79 -5.12
C TYR A 93 -4.38 -0.19 -5.81
N ASP A 94 -5.51 0.28 -6.32
CA ASP A 94 -6.48 -0.58 -7.00
C ASP A 94 -5.86 -1.29 -8.20
N ALA A 95 -5.08 -0.58 -9.01
CA ALA A 95 -4.38 -1.16 -10.16
C ALA A 95 -3.32 -2.18 -9.72
N SER A 96 -2.55 -1.85 -8.69
CA SER A 96 -1.50 -2.74 -8.16
C SER A 96 -2.11 -4.02 -7.58
N ARG A 97 -3.20 -3.88 -6.83
CA ARG A 97 -3.92 -5.02 -6.24
C ARG A 97 -4.45 -5.95 -7.31
N THR A 98 -5.06 -5.41 -8.35
CA THR A 98 -5.58 -6.19 -9.48
C THR A 98 -4.46 -6.95 -10.19
N GLU A 99 -3.35 -6.29 -10.50
CA GLU A 99 -2.19 -6.89 -11.15
C GLU A 99 -1.58 -7.99 -10.28
N PHE A 100 -1.43 -7.72 -8.98
CA PHE A 100 -0.88 -8.69 -8.03
C PHE A 100 -1.72 -9.95 -7.96
N LEU A 101 -3.04 -9.82 -7.78
CA LEU A 101 -3.93 -10.98 -7.69
C LEU A 101 -3.99 -11.77 -9.01
N ALA A 102 -3.91 -11.10 -10.15
CA ALA A 102 -3.89 -11.77 -11.45
C ALA A 102 -2.60 -12.56 -11.67
N GLY A 103 -1.49 -12.13 -11.08
CA GLY A 103 -0.18 -12.76 -11.21
C GLY A 103 0.12 -13.85 -10.19
N LEU A 104 -0.71 -13.97 -9.18
CA LEU A 104 -0.57 -15.07 -8.21
C LEU A 104 -1.10 -16.38 -8.82
#